data_4d8e6ca43336ed421f7bb1f12c9124dd
#
_entry.id   4d8e6ca43336ed421f7bb1f12c9124dd
#
_cell.length_a   1.000
_cell.length_b   1.000
_cell.length_c   1.000
_cell.angle_alpha   90.00
_cell.angle_beta   90.00
_cell.angle_gamma   90.00
#
_symmetry.space_group_name_H-M   'P 1'
#
loop_
_entity.id
_entity.type
_entity.pdbx_description
1 polymer ?
#
loop_
_entity_poly.entity_id
_entity_poly.type
_entity_poly.pdbx_seq_one_letter_code
_entity_poly.pdbx_strand_id
1 'polypeptide(L)'
;ALRTGHHCAMPLHRQLGLEGTVRASFGLYNRIDEIDRLADTLSELLTQHPINSHKAPPLTSASTPMPQHQEASLLQQLLRLEHWAARYALLMKMAQAQASASALRQDQHILHGCSSKVWLDYRYHGDDNSLHYQIDSDTRIIKGLGLLLLELFNGKNPQQIIDLALDELFLKLGLVQHLSTSRSNGLEAIVKEIKQIATMHQ
;
A
#
# COMPACT_ATOMS: atom_id res chain seq x y z
N ALA A 1 23.05 5.41 -10.53
CA ALA A 1 22.03 5.22 -11.59
C ALA A 1 20.96 6.30 -11.50
N LEU A 2 20.50 6.80 -12.65
CA LEU A 2 19.42 7.79 -12.75
C LEU A 2 18.18 7.14 -13.38
N ARG A 3 17.00 7.50 -12.87
CA ARG A 3 15.71 7.16 -13.46
C ARG A 3 14.79 8.37 -13.47
N THR A 4 14.03 8.52 -14.55
CA THR A 4 12.99 9.57 -14.68
C THR A 4 11.61 8.95 -14.67
N GLY A 5 10.60 9.73 -14.28
CA GLY A 5 9.20 9.34 -14.31
C GLY A 5 8.52 9.43 -12.95
N HIS A 6 7.44 8.67 -12.78
CA HIS A 6 6.60 8.76 -11.59
C HIS A 6 7.09 7.88 -10.42
N HIS A 7 8.05 6.98 -10.63
CA HIS A 7 8.64 6.08 -9.61
C HIS A 7 7.61 5.33 -8.75
N CYS A 8 6.47 4.93 -9.35
CA CYS A 8 5.31 4.35 -8.66
C CYS A 8 4.65 5.31 -7.64
N ALA A 9 4.89 6.61 -7.74
CA ALA A 9 4.37 7.65 -6.84
C ALA A 9 3.48 8.68 -7.58
N MET A 10 2.74 8.24 -8.60
CA MET A 10 1.89 9.10 -9.42
C MET A 10 0.90 9.95 -8.61
N PRO A 11 0.26 9.46 -7.53
CA PRO A 11 -0.61 10.30 -6.71
C PRO A 11 0.13 11.47 -6.07
N LEU A 12 1.37 11.26 -5.61
CA LEU A 12 2.21 12.31 -5.05
C LEU A 12 2.59 13.34 -6.12
N HIS A 13 2.96 12.90 -7.33
CA HIS A 13 3.27 13.80 -8.44
C HIS A 13 2.08 14.69 -8.79
N ARG A 14 0.87 14.13 -8.86
CA ARG A 14 -0.36 14.91 -9.09
C ARG A 14 -0.64 15.92 -7.98
N GLN A 15 -0.46 15.52 -6.72
CA GLN A 15 -0.64 16.39 -5.57
C GLN A 15 0.36 17.56 -5.57
N LEU A 16 1.58 17.31 -6.03
CA LEU A 16 2.64 18.32 -6.16
C LEU A 16 2.59 19.09 -7.48
N GLY A 17 1.67 18.74 -8.38
CA GLY A 17 1.58 19.36 -9.72
C GLY A 17 2.78 19.05 -10.62
N LEU A 18 3.42 17.88 -10.42
CA LEU A 18 4.60 17.47 -11.15
C LEU A 18 4.26 16.41 -12.21
N GLU A 19 4.79 16.57 -13.42
CA GLU A 19 4.67 15.58 -14.49
C GLU A 19 5.58 14.36 -14.27
N GLY A 20 6.64 14.53 -13.45
CA GLY A 20 7.58 13.47 -13.12
C GLY A 20 8.72 13.99 -12.26
N THR A 21 9.56 13.09 -11.79
CA THR A 21 10.79 13.41 -11.06
C THR A 21 11.97 12.60 -11.56
N VAL A 22 13.16 13.04 -11.22
CA VAL A 22 14.41 12.29 -11.43
C VAL A 22 14.83 11.68 -10.10
N ARG A 23 15.10 10.39 -10.10
CA ARG A 23 15.65 9.69 -8.94
C ARG A 23 17.09 9.30 -9.19
N ALA A 24 17.99 9.76 -8.34
CA ALA A 24 19.37 9.30 -8.27
C ALA A 24 19.50 8.19 -7.22
N SER A 25 20.13 7.08 -7.58
CA SER A 25 20.43 5.98 -6.66
C SER A 25 21.93 5.78 -6.62
N PHE A 26 22.49 5.78 -5.40
CA PHE A 26 23.91 5.61 -5.13
C PHE A 26 24.14 4.21 -4.54
N GLY A 27 25.20 3.54 -4.99
CA GLY A 27 25.66 2.27 -4.45
C GLY A 27 26.91 2.48 -3.58
N LEU A 28 27.36 1.43 -2.92
CA LEU A 28 28.58 1.45 -2.07
C LEU A 28 29.87 1.81 -2.83
N TYR A 29 29.83 1.67 -4.15
CA TYR A 29 30.95 1.97 -5.06
C TYR A 29 30.97 3.41 -5.56
N ASN A 30 29.94 4.22 -5.26
CA ASN A 30 29.94 5.63 -5.65
C ASN A 30 30.80 6.46 -4.69
N ARG A 31 31.53 7.41 -5.26
CA ARG A 31 32.40 8.32 -4.52
C ARG A 31 31.68 9.65 -4.26
N ILE A 32 32.11 10.35 -3.22
CA ILE A 32 31.52 11.66 -2.85
C ILE A 32 31.70 12.68 -3.97
N ASP A 33 32.88 12.69 -4.63
CA ASP A 33 33.16 13.58 -5.77
C ASP A 33 32.19 13.36 -6.96
N GLU A 34 31.66 12.16 -7.14
CA GLU A 34 30.64 11.89 -8.18
C GLU A 34 29.28 12.50 -7.80
N ILE A 35 28.98 12.56 -6.50
CA ILE A 35 27.76 13.19 -6.00
C ILE A 35 27.85 14.71 -6.16
N ASP A 36 29.00 15.30 -5.80
CA ASP A 36 29.25 16.73 -5.96
C ASP A 36 29.16 17.14 -7.44
N ARG A 37 29.79 16.38 -8.34
CA ARG A 37 29.66 16.61 -9.79
C ARG A 37 28.23 16.55 -10.30
N LEU A 38 27.41 15.61 -9.80
CA LEU A 38 26.00 15.55 -10.15
C LEU A 38 25.25 16.80 -9.68
N ALA A 39 25.52 17.25 -8.45
CA ALA A 39 24.91 18.46 -7.89
C ALA A 39 25.29 19.71 -8.69
N ASP A 40 26.56 19.87 -9.04
CA ASP A 40 27.07 20.98 -9.84
C ASP A 40 26.43 20.99 -11.23
N THR A 41 26.41 19.84 -11.92
CA THR A 41 25.78 19.70 -13.24
C THR A 41 24.29 20.04 -13.20
N LEU A 42 23.56 19.59 -12.19
CA LEU A 42 22.14 19.92 -12.00
C LEU A 42 21.96 21.43 -11.78
N SER A 43 22.83 22.07 -10.98
CA SER A 43 22.79 23.50 -10.73
C SER A 43 23.05 24.31 -12.00
N GLU A 44 23.99 23.89 -12.84
CA GLU A 44 24.26 24.52 -14.15
C GLU A 44 23.05 24.38 -15.09
N LEU A 45 22.44 23.19 -15.19
CA LEU A 45 21.26 22.96 -16.01
C LEU A 45 20.07 23.83 -15.58
N LEU A 46 19.84 23.97 -14.26
CA LEU A 46 18.79 24.82 -13.71
C LEU A 46 19.03 26.31 -14.02
N THR A 47 20.28 26.72 -14.09
CA THR A 47 20.66 28.10 -14.45
C THR A 47 20.44 28.38 -15.95
N GLN A 48 20.76 27.39 -16.79
CA GLN A 48 20.60 27.51 -18.26
C GLN A 48 19.13 27.39 -18.69
N HIS A 49 18.31 26.63 -17.93
CA HIS A 49 16.90 26.43 -18.20
C HIS A 49 16.09 26.84 -16.95
N PRO A 50 15.82 28.16 -16.77
CA PRO A 50 15.03 28.60 -15.61
C PRO A 50 13.66 27.93 -15.65
N ILE A 51 13.42 27.09 -14.63
CA ILE A 51 12.14 26.44 -14.47
C ILE A 51 11.11 27.53 -14.16
N ASN A 52 10.14 27.71 -15.06
CA ASN A 52 8.94 28.44 -14.70
C ASN A 52 8.29 27.69 -13.54
N SER A 53 8.46 28.21 -12.33
CA SER A 53 7.84 27.66 -11.15
C SER A 53 6.33 27.73 -11.33
N HIS A 54 5.72 26.63 -11.79
CA HIS A 54 4.30 26.46 -11.63
C HIS A 54 4.04 26.46 -10.14
N LYS A 55 3.54 27.59 -9.66
CA LYS A 55 3.10 27.82 -8.30
C LYS A 55 2.19 26.63 -7.94
N ALA A 56 2.66 25.76 -7.05
CA ALA A 56 1.84 24.69 -6.52
C ALA A 56 0.52 25.32 -6.03
N PRO A 57 -0.64 24.79 -6.39
CA PRO A 57 -1.90 25.29 -5.84
C PRO A 57 -1.81 25.18 -4.31
N PRO A 58 -2.30 26.21 -3.58
CA PRO A 58 -2.28 26.15 -2.13
C PRO A 58 -3.03 24.91 -1.68
N LEU A 59 -2.46 24.17 -0.74
CA LEU A 59 -3.12 23.05 -0.06
C LEU A 59 -4.30 23.63 0.71
N THR A 60 -5.44 23.82 0.05
CA THR A 60 -6.68 24.13 0.72
C THR A 60 -7.09 22.87 1.47
N SER A 61 -6.94 22.93 2.78
CA SER A 61 -7.60 22.03 3.71
C SER A 61 -9.09 22.28 3.63
N ALA A 62 -9.75 21.74 2.62
CA ALA A 62 -11.18 21.66 2.55
C ALA A 62 -11.62 20.57 3.52
N SER A 63 -11.81 20.92 4.78
CA SER A 63 -12.64 20.19 5.73
C SER A 63 -14.09 20.37 5.31
N THR A 64 -14.54 19.57 4.35
CA THR A 64 -15.97 19.42 4.09
C THR A 64 -16.52 18.46 5.13
N PRO A 65 -17.54 18.82 5.94
CA PRO A 65 -18.19 17.87 6.84
C PRO A 65 -18.85 16.80 5.98
N MET A 66 -18.42 15.57 6.14
CA MET A 66 -19.06 14.43 5.49
C MET A 66 -20.45 14.20 6.10
N PRO A 67 -21.50 13.99 5.29
CA PRO A 67 -22.77 13.51 5.77
C PRO A 67 -22.60 12.13 6.37
N GLN A 68 -23.22 11.88 7.54
CA GLN A 68 -23.32 10.58 8.21
C GLN A 68 -24.20 9.65 7.35
N HIS A 69 -23.63 9.04 6.33
CA HIS A 69 -24.16 7.87 5.66
C HIS A 69 -23.26 6.68 6.00
N GLN A 70 -23.87 5.51 6.23
CA GLN A 70 -23.17 4.23 6.39
C GLN A 70 -21.98 4.21 5.44
N GLU A 71 -20.77 4.32 5.99
CA GLU A 71 -19.56 4.37 5.18
C GLU A 71 -19.50 3.10 4.34
N ALA A 72 -19.53 3.28 3.02
CA ALA A 72 -19.37 2.16 2.10
C ALA A 72 -18.09 1.41 2.46
N SER A 73 -18.12 0.08 2.48
CA SER A 73 -16.97 -0.75 2.78
C SER A 73 -15.76 -0.37 1.92
N LEU A 74 -14.55 -0.61 2.40
CA LEU A 74 -13.32 -0.32 1.64
C LEU A 74 -13.35 -0.98 0.26
N LEU A 75 -13.82 -2.23 0.20
CA LEU A 75 -14.00 -2.95 -1.07
C LEU A 75 -14.97 -2.22 -2.01
N GLN A 76 -16.12 -1.78 -1.52
CA GLN A 76 -17.09 -1.05 -2.34
C GLN A 76 -16.52 0.28 -2.84
N GLN A 77 -15.78 0.99 -2.00
CA GLN A 77 -15.10 2.23 -2.39
C GLN A 77 -14.06 1.96 -3.48
N LEU A 78 -13.23 0.91 -3.35
CA LEU A 78 -12.23 0.54 -4.34
C LEU A 78 -12.84 0.13 -5.68
N LEU A 79 -13.96 -0.60 -5.67
CA LEU A 79 -14.65 -1.04 -6.89
C LEU A 79 -15.29 0.11 -7.67
N ARG A 80 -15.71 1.20 -6.99
CA ARG A 80 -16.25 2.41 -7.63
C ARG A 80 -15.18 3.25 -8.34
N LEU A 81 -13.91 3.08 -7.98
CA LEU A 81 -12.82 3.84 -8.57
C LEU A 81 -12.36 3.16 -9.88
N GLU A 82 -12.33 3.91 -10.98
CA GLU A 82 -11.96 3.37 -12.30
C GLU A 82 -10.46 3.22 -12.47
N HIS A 83 -9.68 4.15 -11.89
CA HIS A 83 -8.24 4.23 -12.12
C HIS A 83 -7.43 3.68 -10.94
N TRP A 84 -6.38 2.92 -11.25
CA TRP A 84 -5.46 2.37 -10.25
C TRP A 84 -4.88 3.44 -9.32
N ALA A 85 -4.52 4.61 -9.86
CA ALA A 85 -3.97 5.69 -9.05
C ALA A 85 -4.92 6.13 -7.90
N ALA A 86 -6.23 6.16 -8.16
CA ALA A 86 -7.23 6.50 -7.15
C ALA A 86 -7.40 5.36 -6.12
N ARG A 87 -7.41 4.10 -6.57
CA ARG A 87 -7.41 2.92 -5.68
C ARG A 87 -6.20 2.90 -4.78
N TYR A 88 -5.02 3.12 -5.35
CA TYR A 88 -3.77 3.19 -4.59
C TYR A 88 -3.78 4.31 -3.54
N ALA A 89 -4.26 5.50 -3.91
CA ALA A 89 -4.39 6.63 -2.97
C ALA A 89 -5.35 6.31 -1.83
N LEU A 90 -6.47 5.62 -2.10
CA LEU A 90 -7.42 5.20 -1.08
C LEU A 90 -6.78 4.18 -0.12
N LEU A 91 -6.11 3.15 -0.63
CA LEU A 91 -5.39 2.17 0.21
C LEU A 91 -4.34 2.84 1.11
N MET A 92 -3.59 3.80 0.57
CA MET A 92 -2.60 4.56 1.35
C MET A 92 -3.24 5.43 2.43
N LYS A 93 -4.38 6.06 2.13
CA LYS A 93 -5.16 6.86 3.08
C LYS A 93 -5.69 5.99 4.22
N MET A 94 -6.27 4.84 3.91
CA MET A 94 -6.79 3.89 4.90
C MET A 94 -5.68 3.35 5.79
N ALA A 95 -4.53 2.98 5.22
CA ALA A 95 -3.36 2.54 5.97
C ALA A 95 -2.82 3.63 6.92
N GLN A 96 -2.93 4.90 6.55
CA GLN A 96 -2.50 6.02 7.38
C GLN A 96 -3.51 6.32 8.51
N ALA A 97 -4.81 6.20 8.23
CA ALA A 97 -5.86 6.41 9.22
C ALA A 97 -5.87 5.32 10.30
N GLN A 98 -5.46 4.11 9.94
CA GLN A 98 -5.35 3.00 10.88
C GLN A 98 -4.16 3.21 11.82
N ALA A 99 -4.44 3.32 13.11
CA ALA A 99 -3.40 3.40 14.12
C ALA A 99 -2.43 2.19 14.03
N SER A 100 -1.16 2.45 14.32
CA SER A 100 -0.18 1.36 14.37
C SER A 100 -0.51 0.46 15.55
N ALA A 101 -0.69 -0.84 15.30
CA ALA A 101 -0.93 -1.82 16.35
C ALA A 101 0.42 -2.24 16.98
N SER A 102 0.97 -1.39 17.85
CA SER A 102 2.28 -1.66 18.49
C SER A 102 2.30 -3.00 19.25
N ALA A 103 1.17 -3.40 19.83
CA ALA A 103 1.02 -4.70 20.49
C ALA A 103 1.13 -5.88 19.51
N LEU A 104 0.79 -5.69 18.24
CA LEU A 104 0.88 -6.72 17.20
C LEU A 104 2.32 -6.87 16.68
N ARG A 105 3.16 -5.82 16.77
CA ARG A 105 4.52 -5.81 16.22
C ARG A 105 5.53 -6.59 17.08
N GLN A 106 5.24 -7.85 17.32
CA GLN A 106 6.09 -8.78 18.04
C GLN A 106 6.63 -9.85 17.08
N ASP A 107 7.79 -10.42 17.38
CA ASP A 107 8.45 -11.40 16.51
C ASP A 107 7.61 -12.64 16.25
N GLN A 108 6.79 -13.02 17.24
CA GLN A 108 5.89 -14.17 17.12
C GLN A 108 4.77 -14.02 16.09
N HIS A 109 4.45 -12.78 15.70
CA HIS A 109 3.41 -12.46 14.71
C HIS A 109 3.98 -12.14 13.34
N ILE A 110 5.32 -12.21 13.17
CA ILE A 110 5.97 -11.90 11.89
C ILE A 110 5.62 -12.98 10.88
N LEU A 111 5.06 -12.54 9.76
CA LEU A 111 4.86 -13.36 8.57
C LEU A 111 6.15 -13.45 7.78
N HIS A 112 6.65 -14.66 7.58
CA HIS A 112 7.84 -14.93 6.78
C HIS A 112 7.51 -15.07 5.29
N GLY A 113 8.47 -14.73 4.41
CA GLY A 113 8.30 -14.83 2.96
C GLY A 113 7.88 -13.52 2.27
N CYS A 114 7.72 -12.43 3.02
CA CYS A 114 7.51 -11.09 2.47
C CYS A 114 8.79 -10.27 2.48
N SER A 115 8.99 -9.42 1.46
CA SER A 115 10.09 -8.45 1.45
C SER A 115 9.89 -7.30 2.46
N SER A 116 8.64 -7.02 2.82
CA SER A 116 8.25 -6.08 3.89
C SER A 116 7.97 -6.87 5.16
N LYS A 117 8.17 -6.24 6.32
CA LYS A 117 7.72 -6.83 7.58
C LYS A 117 6.20 -6.73 7.66
N VAL A 118 5.58 -7.87 7.84
CA VAL A 118 4.13 -8.01 8.04
C VAL A 118 3.92 -8.75 9.35
N TRP A 119 3.03 -8.24 10.17
CA TRP A 119 2.60 -8.90 11.40
C TRP A 119 1.14 -9.29 11.22
N LEU A 120 0.82 -10.55 11.51
CA LEU A 120 -0.51 -11.14 11.45
C LEU A 120 -0.80 -11.85 12.77
N ASP A 121 -1.96 -11.58 13.35
CA ASP A 121 -2.50 -12.30 14.49
C ASP A 121 -3.96 -12.64 14.23
N TYR A 122 -4.51 -13.60 14.96
CA TYR A 122 -5.90 -14.02 14.80
C TYR A 122 -6.55 -14.42 16.13
N ARG A 123 -7.88 -14.38 16.12
CA ARG A 123 -8.73 -14.96 17.18
C ARG A 123 -9.79 -15.83 16.54
N TYR A 124 -9.92 -17.04 17.07
CA TYR A 124 -11.02 -17.94 16.74
C TYR A 124 -12.12 -17.83 17.78
N HIS A 125 -13.33 -17.58 17.35
CA HIS A 125 -14.52 -17.53 18.19
C HIS A 125 -15.31 -18.82 17.98
N GLY A 126 -15.25 -19.72 18.97
CA GLY A 126 -15.93 -21.03 18.91
C GLY A 126 -17.45 -20.93 18.93
N ASP A 127 -18.02 -19.86 19.52
CA ASP A 127 -19.47 -19.68 19.68
C ASP A 127 -20.20 -19.51 18.34
N ASP A 128 -19.61 -18.79 17.40
CA ASP A 128 -20.13 -18.54 16.06
C ASP A 128 -19.27 -19.14 14.93
N ASN A 129 -18.27 -19.93 15.30
CA ASN A 129 -17.32 -20.56 14.37
C ASN A 129 -16.68 -19.55 13.44
N SER A 130 -16.27 -18.38 13.94
CA SER A 130 -15.69 -17.31 13.12
C SER A 130 -14.22 -17.02 13.44
N LEU A 131 -13.49 -16.58 12.42
CA LEU A 131 -12.10 -16.12 12.54
C LEU A 131 -12.02 -14.62 12.35
N HIS A 132 -11.22 -13.96 13.20
CA HIS A 132 -10.91 -12.55 13.14
C HIS A 132 -9.41 -12.35 13.14
N TYR A 133 -8.92 -11.66 12.12
CA TYR A 133 -7.50 -11.39 11.93
C TYR A 133 -7.18 -9.93 12.23
N GLN A 134 -5.95 -9.69 12.65
CA GLN A 134 -5.35 -8.36 12.78
C GLN A 134 -4.06 -8.34 11.96
N ILE A 135 -3.82 -7.25 11.25
CA ILE A 135 -2.64 -7.10 10.39
C ILE A 135 -2.01 -5.71 10.56
N ASP A 136 -0.70 -5.67 10.54
CA ASP A 136 0.09 -4.44 10.41
C ASP A 136 1.31 -4.69 9.53
N SER A 137 1.87 -3.62 8.96
CA SER A 137 3.09 -3.69 8.15
C SER A 137 3.90 -2.40 8.30
N ASP A 138 5.22 -2.51 8.10
CA ASP A 138 6.12 -1.35 7.97
C ASP A 138 5.94 -0.61 6.64
N THR A 139 5.31 -1.26 5.67
CA THR A 139 5.03 -0.70 4.34
C THR A 139 3.55 -0.33 4.20
N ARG A 140 3.25 0.96 4.00
CA ARG A 140 1.87 1.47 3.94
C ARG A 140 0.99 0.76 2.93
N ILE A 141 1.51 0.46 1.73
CA ILE A 141 0.68 -0.21 0.70
C ILE A 141 0.32 -1.63 1.11
N ILE A 142 1.24 -2.38 1.74
CA ILE A 142 0.97 -3.73 2.24
C ILE A 142 -0.04 -3.66 3.41
N LYS A 143 0.09 -2.66 4.29
CA LYS A 143 -0.90 -2.41 5.35
C LYS A 143 -2.28 -2.13 4.75
N GLY A 144 -2.39 -1.27 3.73
CA GLY A 144 -3.66 -0.97 3.06
C GLY A 144 -4.29 -2.18 2.38
N LEU A 145 -3.48 -3.01 1.72
CA LEU A 145 -3.92 -4.29 1.16
C LEU A 145 -4.35 -5.28 2.26
N GLY A 146 -3.62 -5.30 3.37
CA GLY A 146 -3.99 -6.07 4.55
C GLY A 146 -5.36 -5.69 5.09
N LEU A 147 -5.68 -4.38 5.19
CA LEU A 147 -7.01 -3.91 5.62
C LEU A 147 -8.12 -4.39 4.68
N LEU A 148 -7.87 -4.41 3.37
CA LEU A 148 -8.80 -4.99 2.40
C LEU A 148 -9.01 -6.48 2.65
N LEU A 149 -7.94 -7.24 2.93
CA LEU A 149 -8.04 -8.66 3.25
C LEU A 149 -8.80 -8.88 4.56
N LEU A 150 -8.57 -8.05 5.60
CA LEU A 150 -9.34 -8.15 6.85
C LEU A 150 -10.84 -7.98 6.61
N GLU A 151 -11.25 -7.07 5.75
CA GLU A 151 -12.66 -6.89 5.39
C GLU A 151 -13.23 -8.12 4.67
N LEU A 152 -12.42 -8.79 3.86
CA LEU A 152 -12.84 -9.96 3.11
C LEU A 152 -12.93 -11.25 3.96
N PHE A 153 -12.09 -11.36 4.97
CA PHE A 153 -11.94 -12.60 5.73
C PHE A 153 -12.54 -12.58 7.14
N ASN A 154 -12.56 -11.42 7.81
CA ASN A 154 -13.03 -11.33 9.19
C ASN A 154 -14.51 -11.69 9.33
N GLY A 155 -14.85 -12.37 10.41
CA GLY A 155 -16.21 -12.81 10.73
C GLY A 155 -16.70 -13.97 9.87
N LYS A 156 -15.83 -14.63 9.10
CA LYS A 156 -16.17 -15.81 8.32
C LYS A 156 -15.76 -17.09 9.05
N ASN A 157 -16.50 -18.16 8.77
CA ASN A 157 -16.10 -19.47 9.25
C ASN A 157 -14.90 -20.03 8.44
N PRO A 158 -14.16 -21.02 8.97
CA PRO A 158 -12.99 -21.58 8.31
C PRO A 158 -13.23 -22.03 6.86
N GLN A 159 -14.35 -22.72 6.62
CA GLN A 159 -14.67 -23.21 5.28
C GLN A 159 -14.90 -22.06 4.27
N GLN A 160 -15.63 -21.02 4.69
CA GLN A 160 -15.84 -19.82 3.85
C GLN A 160 -14.53 -19.11 3.51
N ILE A 161 -13.56 -19.10 4.43
CA ILE A 161 -12.25 -18.50 4.21
C ILE A 161 -11.46 -19.30 3.18
N ILE A 162 -11.46 -20.61 3.29
CA ILE A 162 -10.72 -21.52 2.39
C ILE A 162 -11.28 -21.44 0.97
N ASP A 163 -12.62 -21.44 0.84
CA ASP A 163 -13.30 -21.45 -0.44
C ASP A 163 -13.32 -20.07 -1.14
N LEU A 164 -12.91 -19.02 -0.43
CA LEU A 164 -12.93 -17.68 -1.00
C LEU A 164 -11.94 -17.56 -2.17
N ALA A 165 -12.48 -17.41 -3.38
CA ALA A 165 -11.71 -17.15 -4.60
C ALA A 165 -11.43 -15.64 -4.71
N LEU A 166 -10.15 -15.25 -4.73
CA LEU A 166 -9.71 -13.86 -4.79
C LEU A 166 -9.21 -13.42 -6.15
N ASP A 167 -8.95 -14.36 -7.06
CA ASP A 167 -8.29 -14.09 -8.34
C ASP A 167 -9.07 -13.09 -9.20
N GLU A 168 -10.37 -13.29 -9.35
CA GLU A 168 -11.23 -12.36 -10.10
C GLU A 168 -11.30 -10.99 -9.45
N LEU A 169 -11.34 -10.94 -8.12
CA LEU A 169 -11.37 -9.69 -7.36
C LEU A 169 -10.06 -8.92 -7.53
N PHE A 170 -8.93 -9.59 -7.42
CA PHE A 170 -7.61 -8.99 -7.60
C PHE A 170 -7.43 -8.48 -9.04
N LEU A 171 -7.96 -9.20 -10.02
CA LEU A 171 -7.97 -8.76 -11.41
C LEU A 171 -8.85 -7.50 -11.59
N LYS A 172 -10.08 -7.50 -11.08
CA LYS A 172 -11.02 -6.35 -11.12
C LYS A 172 -10.44 -5.12 -10.43
N LEU A 173 -9.71 -5.30 -9.34
CA LEU A 173 -9.05 -4.21 -8.62
C LEU A 173 -7.76 -3.75 -9.32
N GLY A 174 -7.26 -4.47 -10.32
CA GLY A 174 -6.02 -4.15 -11.02
C GLY A 174 -4.75 -4.45 -10.21
N LEU A 175 -4.84 -5.26 -9.16
CA LEU A 175 -3.70 -5.60 -8.31
C LEU A 175 -2.65 -6.38 -9.10
N VAL A 176 -3.09 -7.32 -9.93
CA VAL A 176 -2.21 -8.19 -10.74
C VAL A 176 -1.32 -7.38 -11.69
N GLN A 177 -1.88 -6.32 -12.32
CA GLN A 177 -1.15 -5.53 -13.32
C GLN A 177 -0.31 -4.39 -12.71
N HIS A 178 -0.65 -3.93 -11.52
CA HIS A 178 -0.10 -2.70 -10.96
C HIS A 178 0.77 -2.87 -9.71
N LEU A 179 0.74 -4.03 -9.08
CA LEU A 179 1.67 -4.33 -8.00
C LEU A 179 3.02 -4.78 -8.57
N SER A 180 4.09 -4.40 -7.91
CA SER A 180 5.41 -5.00 -8.18
C SER A 180 5.42 -6.45 -7.71
N THR A 181 6.26 -7.28 -8.30
CA THR A 181 6.42 -8.69 -7.93
C THR A 181 6.58 -8.89 -6.42
N SER A 182 7.41 -8.06 -5.76
CA SER A 182 7.61 -8.12 -4.32
C SER A 182 6.33 -7.88 -3.52
N ARG A 183 5.45 -6.99 -3.98
CA ARG A 183 4.16 -6.70 -3.32
C ARG A 183 3.12 -7.77 -3.60
N SER A 184 3.10 -8.32 -4.81
CA SER A 184 2.25 -9.46 -5.15
C SER A 184 2.59 -10.67 -4.30
N ASN A 185 3.88 -11.01 -4.19
CA ASN A 185 4.35 -12.10 -3.33
C ASN A 185 3.96 -11.87 -1.86
N GLY A 186 4.06 -10.62 -1.38
CA GLY A 186 3.63 -10.26 -0.01
C GLY A 186 2.14 -10.45 0.20
N LEU A 187 1.30 -10.04 -0.75
CA LEU A 187 -0.14 -10.23 -0.71
C LEU A 187 -0.52 -11.71 -0.72
N GLU A 188 0.11 -12.50 -1.60
CA GLU A 188 -0.09 -13.95 -1.70
C GLU A 188 0.32 -14.66 -0.41
N ALA A 189 1.45 -14.27 0.21
CA ALA A 189 1.90 -14.83 1.47
C ALA A 189 0.89 -14.58 2.60
N ILE A 190 0.31 -13.36 2.67
CA ILE A 190 -0.73 -13.04 3.66
C ILE A 190 -1.98 -13.92 3.43
N VAL A 191 -2.46 -14.02 2.20
CA VAL A 191 -3.64 -14.85 1.86
C VAL A 191 -3.39 -16.32 2.19
N LYS A 192 -2.21 -16.83 1.87
CA LYS A 192 -1.81 -18.21 2.17
C LYS A 192 -1.83 -18.48 3.67
N GLU A 193 -1.26 -17.59 4.48
CA GLU A 193 -1.23 -17.72 5.93
C GLU A 193 -2.64 -17.69 6.53
N ILE A 194 -3.49 -16.75 6.09
CA ILE A 194 -4.89 -16.67 6.52
C ILE A 194 -5.63 -17.98 6.24
N LYS A 195 -5.45 -18.57 5.05
CA LYS A 195 -6.08 -19.85 4.69
C LYS A 195 -5.49 -21.04 5.45
N GLN A 196 -4.21 -21.03 5.75
CA GLN A 196 -3.57 -22.07 6.60
C GLN A 196 -4.14 -22.04 8.02
N ILE A 197 -4.27 -20.86 8.62
CA ILE A 197 -4.90 -20.68 9.93
C ILE A 197 -6.34 -21.22 9.89
N ALA A 198 -7.12 -20.90 8.86
CA ALA A 198 -8.47 -21.41 8.72
C ALA A 198 -8.51 -22.94 8.63
N THR A 199 -7.55 -23.57 7.94
CA THR A 199 -7.46 -25.04 7.85
C THR A 199 -7.20 -25.70 9.21
N MET A 200 -6.53 -25.04 10.14
CA MET A 200 -6.29 -25.57 11.50
C MET A 200 -7.54 -25.57 12.39
N HIS A 201 -8.59 -24.85 11.98
CA HIS A 201 -9.85 -24.70 12.74
C HIS A 201 -11.07 -25.33 12.03
N GLN A 202 -10.86 -26.23 11.07
CA GLN A 202 -11.92 -26.99 10.39
C GLN A 202 -12.57 -28.05 11.30
#